data_08b30f0888aa2910d28f96f00f01cf2f
#
_entry.id   08b30f0888aa2910d28f96f00f01cf2f
#
_cell.length_a   1.000
_cell.length_b   1.000
_cell.length_c   1.000
_cell.angle_alpha   90.00
_cell.angle_beta   90.00
_cell.angle_gamma   90.00
#
_symmetry.space_group_name_H-M   'P 1'
#
loop_
_entity.id
_entity.type
_entity.pdbx_description
1 polymer ?
#
loop_
_entity_poly.entity_id
_entity_poly.type
_entity_poly.pdbx_seq_one_letter_code
_entity_poly.pdbx_strand_id
1 'polypeptide(L)'
;MLYAAPAITIYSCFIAALLGACMGSFLNCAAWRVVHGESVLRGRSHCDVCGHVLAPRDLVPVFSYVFSHGRCRYCGVKLSPRHAVGEAVAALVFVSLLLRYDISLRTLEAWAVACLLLACAFADLEGYIIPDRFIAVGVVLFIVTLFFVPDLGKRALDGLIGGVAVGGGVLLLALLMEKLLRRDAMGGGDIKLLFLTGLFLGWQKNLLCLLLACVVGILWGLVRAKRGQQGLPWGPGIALAAWCAALFGQNLIDWYLSLL
;
A
#
# COMPACT_ATOMS: atom_id res chain seq x y z
N MET A 1 14.13 -16.89 -14.48
CA MET A 1 13.51 -17.06 -15.82
C MET A 1 13.34 -15.73 -16.55
N LEU A 2 12.98 -14.68 -15.84
CA LEU A 2 12.75 -13.35 -16.44
C LEU A 2 13.97 -12.80 -17.20
N TYR A 3 15.16 -12.98 -16.65
CA TYR A 3 16.40 -12.42 -17.20
C TYR A 3 17.05 -13.27 -18.31
N ALA A 4 16.45 -14.41 -18.68
CA ALA A 4 17.00 -15.29 -19.72
C ALA A 4 16.85 -14.73 -21.15
N ALA A 5 15.84 -13.89 -21.41
CA ALA A 5 15.64 -13.23 -22.68
C ALA A 5 15.06 -11.81 -22.49
N PRO A 6 15.69 -10.76 -23.03
CA PRO A 6 15.24 -9.37 -22.87
C PRO A 6 13.78 -9.14 -23.31
N ALA A 7 13.37 -9.82 -24.38
CA ALA A 7 11.99 -9.72 -24.87
C ALA A 7 10.96 -10.22 -23.85
N ILE A 8 11.25 -11.32 -23.15
CA ILE A 8 10.37 -11.86 -22.09
C ILE A 8 10.27 -10.88 -20.92
N THR A 9 11.43 -10.31 -20.53
CA THR A 9 11.47 -9.30 -19.46
C THR A 9 10.59 -8.09 -19.79
N ILE A 10 10.78 -7.52 -20.98
CA ILE A 10 10.03 -6.33 -21.43
C ILE A 10 8.53 -6.64 -21.47
N TYR A 11 8.15 -7.77 -22.07
CA TYR A 11 6.74 -8.19 -22.15
C TYR A 11 6.13 -8.41 -20.77
N SER A 12 6.82 -9.10 -19.87
CA SER A 12 6.34 -9.36 -18.51
C SER A 12 6.22 -8.07 -17.68
N CYS A 13 7.18 -7.14 -17.81
CA CYS A 13 7.11 -5.82 -17.18
C CYS A 13 5.93 -5.00 -17.71
N PHE A 14 5.66 -5.06 -19.03
CA PHE A 14 4.51 -4.38 -19.63
C PHE A 14 3.18 -4.93 -19.08
N ILE A 15 3.03 -6.25 -19.01
CA ILE A 15 1.85 -6.89 -18.42
C ILE A 15 1.70 -6.51 -16.94
N ALA A 16 2.79 -6.57 -16.17
CA ALA A 16 2.78 -6.19 -14.76
C ALA A 16 2.38 -4.71 -14.57
N ALA A 17 2.90 -3.81 -15.40
CA ALA A 17 2.53 -2.39 -15.37
C ALA A 17 1.04 -2.18 -15.65
N LEU A 18 0.51 -2.86 -16.67
CA LEU A 18 -0.91 -2.78 -17.03
C LEU A 18 -1.80 -3.31 -15.91
N LEU A 19 -1.47 -4.48 -15.37
CA LEU A 19 -2.20 -5.08 -14.24
C LEU A 19 -2.14 -4.16 -13.01
N GLY A 20 -0.96 -3.63 -12.68
CA GLY A 20 -0.77 -2.71 -11.57
C GLY A 20 -1.59 -1.43 -11.74
N ALA A 21 -1.59 -0.83 -12.93
CA ALA A 21 -2.38 0.37 -13.20
C ALA A 21 -3.89 0.11 -13.08
N CYS A 22 -4.39 -1.01 -13.62
CA CYS A 22 -5.79 -1.42 -13.48
C CYS A 22 -6.17 -1.66 -12.03
N MET A 23 -5.31 -2.36 -11.26
CA MET A 23 -5.52 -2.55 -9.82
C MET A 23 -5.50 -1.23 -9.08
N GLY A 24 -4.58 -0.32 -9.38
CA GLY A 24 -4.52 1.01 -8.78
C GLY A 24 -5.80 1.81 -8.99
N SER A 25 -6.36 1.79 -10.19
CA SER A 25 -7.65 2.42 -10.52
C SER A 25 -8.80 1.82 -9.71
N PHE A 26 -8.88 0.49 -9.65
CA PHE A 26 -9.88 -0.22 -8.87
C PHE A 26 -9.76 0.06 -7.37
N LEU A 27 -8.54 -0.01 -6.81
CA LEU A 27 -8.29 0.20 -5.39
C LEU A 27 -8.58 1.63 -4.93
N ASN A 28 -8.30 2.63 -5.77
CA ASN A 28 -8.69 4.02 -5.52
C ASN A 28 -10.21 4.15 -5.38
N CYS A 29 -10.97 3.59 -6.32
CA CYS A 29 -12.42 3.58 -6.27
C CYS A 29 -12.95 2.80 -5.06
N ALA A 30 -12.37 1.63 -4.78
CA ALA A 30 -12.75 0.79 -3.64
C ALA A 30 -12.51 1.48 -2.31
N ALA A 31 -11.34 2.12 -2.13
CA ALA A 31 -10.99 2.88 -0.94
C ALA A 31 -11.97 4.04 -0.69
N TRP A 32 -12.26 4.82 -1.73
CA TRP A 32 -13.22 5.91 -1.66
C TRP A 32 -14.60 5.41 -1.21
N ARG A 33 -15.12 4.36 -1.87
CA ARG A 33 -16.43 3.77 -1.54
C ARG A 33 -16.50 3.24 -0.11
N VAL A 34 -15.43 2.57 0.33
CA VAL A 34 -15.36 2.02 1.69
C VAL A 34 -15.40 3.13 2.75
N VAL A 35 -14.68 4.23 2.52
CA VAL A 35 -14.67 5.40 3.42
C VAL A 35 -16.03 6.08 3.47
N HIS A 36 -16.74 6.16 2.33
CA HIS A 36 -18.07 6.78 2.25
C HIS A 36 -19.24 5.82 2.54
N GLY A 37 -18.96 4.57 2.96
CA GLY A 37 -19.99 3.58 3.29
C GLY A 37 -20.73 2.99 2.09
N GLU A 38 -20.18 3.15 0.88
CA GLU A 38 -20.75 2.62 -0.35
C GLU A 38 -20.32 1.18 -0.65
N SER A 39 -21.10 0.48 -1.47
CA SER A 39 -20.76 -0.87 -1.92
C SER A 39 -19.62 -0.85 -2.93
N VAL A 40 -18.55 -1.63 -2.68
CA VAL A 40 -17.43 -1.79 -3.60
C VAL A 40 -17.85 -2.54 -4.87
N LEU A 41 -18.81 -3.46 -4.77
CA LEU A 41 -19.22 -4.35 -5.86
C LEU A 41 -20.37 -3.80 -6.70
N ARG A 42 -21.08 -2.76 -6.24
CA ARG A 42 -22.27 -2.22 -6.92
C ARG A 42 -22.03 -0.76 -7.28
N GLY A 43 -22.51 -0.35 -8.45
CA GLY A 43 -22.41 1.02 -8.96
C GLY A 43 -21.34 1.16 -10.04
N ARG A 44 -21.49 2.21 -10.85
CA ARG A 44 -20.54 2.59 -11.92
C ARG A 44 -19.78 3.83 -11.49
N SER A 45 -18.54 3.98 -11.99
CA SER A 45 -17.77 5.19 -11.79
C SER A 45 -18.44 6.38 -12.48
N HIS A 46 -18.55 7.50 -11.81
CA HIS A 46 -19.18 8.73 -12.30
C HIS A 46 -18.33 9.94 -11.93
N CYS A 47 -18.57 11.05 -12.57
CA CYS A 47 -17.93 12.31 -12.21
C CYS A 47 -18.61 12.90 -10.98
N ASP A 48 -17.86 13.24 -9.95
CA ASP A 48 -18.38 13.76 -8.68
C ASP A 48 -19.11 15.12 -8.83
N VAL A 49 -18.83 15.86 -9.91
CA VAL A 49 -19.42 17.20 -10.13
C VAL A 49 -20.69 17.13 -11.00
N CYS A 50 -20.64 16.40 -12.13
CA CYS A 50 -21.79 16.36 -13.06
C CYS A 50 -22.62 15.07 -12.96
N GLY A 51 -22.20 14.07 -12.15
CA GLY A 51 -22.91 12.80 -12.02
C GLY A 51 -22.88 11.90 -13.26
N HIS A 52 -22.21 12.34 -14.35
CA HIS A 52 -22.17 11.56 -15.59
C HIS A 52 -21.41 10.25 -15.37
N VAL A 53 -22.00 9.13 -15.79
CA VAL A 53 -21.39 7.79 -15.72
C VAL A 53 -20.26 7.69 -16.74
N LEU A 54 -19.06 7.34 -16.26
CA LEU A 54 -17.86 7.26 -17.09
C LEU A 54 -17.95 6.09 -18.08
N ALA A 55 -17.54 6.32 -19.32
CA ALA A 55 -17.40 5.30 -20.35
C ALA A 55 -16.09 4.51 -20.15
N PRO A 56 -15.96 3.28 -20.70
CA PRO A 56 -14.74 2.47 -20.59
C PRO A 56 -13.44 3.21 -21.02
N ARG A 57 -13.53 4.06 -22.04
CA ARG A 57 -12.40 4.90 -22.51
C ARG A 57 -11.95 5.95 -21.48
N ASP A 58 -12.83 6.34 -20.56
CA ASP A 58 -12.53 7.32 -19.51
C ASP A 58 -11.93 6.64 -18.27
N LEU A 59 -11.94 5.30 -18.24
CA LEU A 59 -11.42 4.46 -17.18
C LEU A 59 -10.08 3.79 -17.53
N VAL A 60 -9.50 4.10 -18.69
CA VAL A 60 -8.16 3.58 -19.05
C VAL A 60 -7.13 4.25 -18.12
N PRO A 61 -6.45 3.46 -17.24
CA PRO A 61 -5.61 4.02 -16.20
C PRO A 61 -4.49 4.90 -16.78
N VAL A 62 -4.20 6.01 -16.11
CA VAL A 62 -3.21 7.03 -16.48
C VAL A 62 -3.53 7.70 -17.82
N PHE A 63 -3.75 6.92 -18.87
CA PHE A 63 -3.95 7.46 -20.24
C PHE A 63 -5.21 8.31 -20.35
N SER A 64 -6.32 7.91 -19.72
CA SER A 64 -7.54 8.71 -19.75
C SER A 64 -7.33 10.11 -19.17
N TYR A 65 -6.57 10.21 -18.07
CA TYR A 65 -6.22 11.48 -17.43
C TYR A 65 -5.33 12.34 -18.33
N VAL A 66 -4.29 11.74 -18.93
CA VAL A 66 -3.36 12.46 -19.84
C VAL A 66 -4.10 12.97 -21.08
N PHE A 67 -4.88 12.09 -21.75
CA PHE A 67 -5.61 12.48 -22.98
C PHE A 67 -6.77 13.45 -22.74
N SER A 68 -7.35 13.48 -21.53
CA SER A 68 -8.35 14.46 -21.14
C SER A 68 -7.74 15.76 -20.58
N HIS A 69 -6.41 15.89 -20.55
CA HIS A 69 -5.68 17.02 -19.97
C HIS A 69 -6.11 17.29 -18.52
N GLY A 70 -6.38 16.22 -17.74
CA GLY A 70 -6.83 16.33 -16.36
C GLY A 70 -8.21 16.97 -16.19
N ARG A 71 -9.10 16.84 -17.17
CA ARG A 71 -10.44 17.42 -17.12
C ARG A 71 -11.50 16.37 -17.44
N CYS A 72 -12.68 16.53 -16.85
CA CYS A 72 -13.83 15.74 -17.22
C CYS A 72 -14.24 16.03 -18.65
N ARG A 73 -14.44 15.01 -19.49
CA ARG A 73 -14.85 15.17 -20.90
C ARG A 73 -16.26 15.74 -21.08
N TYR A 74 -17.10 15.61 -20.07
CA TYR A 74 -18.52 15.97 -20.15
C TYR A 74 -18.81 17.36 -19.58
N CYS A 75 -18.17 17.75 -18.48
CA CYS A 75 -18.40 19.06 -17.84
C CYS A 75 -17.17 19.97 -17.76
N GLY A 76 -15.98 19.51 -18.22
CA GLY A 76 -14.76 20.33 -18.26
C GLY A 76 -14.11 20.59 -16.89
N VAL A 77 -14.68 20.13 -15.78
CA VAL A 77 -14.12 20.34 -14.45
C VAL A 77 -12.73 19.70 -14.33
N LYS A 78 -11.80 20.35 -13.64
CA LYS A 78 -10.48 19.80 -13.37
C LYS A 78 -10.59 18.59 -12.45
N LEU A 79 -10.01 17.46 -12.88
CA LEU A 79 -9.91 16.24 -12.10
C LEU A 79 -8.64 16.27 -11.24
N SER A 80 -8.74 15.70 -10.03
CA SER A 80 -7.56 15.56 -9.17
C SER A 80 -6.53 14.62 -9.82
N PRO A 81 -5.24 14.97 -9.85
CA PRO A 81 -4.19 14.09 -10.34
C PRO A 81 -3.97 12.86 -9.45
N ARG A 82 -4.55 12.84 -8.26
CA ARG A 82 -4.40 11.82 -7.23
C ARG A 82 -4.70 10.42 -7.75
N HIS A 83 -5.75 10.26 -8.56
CA HIS A 83 -6.13 8.97 -9.15
C HIS A 83 -5.05 8.48 -10.13
N ALA A 84 -4.65 9.31 -11.08
CA ALA A 84 -3.63 8.96 -12.07
C ALA A 84 -2.26 8.68 -11.42
N VAL A 85 -1.90 9.43 -10.39
CA VAL A 85 -0.68 9.17 -9.60
C VAL A 85 -0.78 7.84 -8.88
N GLY A 86 -1.91 7.52 -8.27
CA GLY A 86 -2.14 6.23 -7.60
C GLY A 86 -2.04 5.04 -8.57
N GLU A 87 -2.56 5.17 -9.77
CA GLU A 87 -2.47 4.19 -10.85
C GLU A 87 -1.02 3.99 -11.31
N ALA A 88 -0.26 5.07 -11.51
CA ALA A 88 1.14 5.01 -11.88
C ALA A 88 2.02 4.40 -10.78
N VAL A 89 1.76 4.74 -9.51
CA VAL A 89 2.44 4.14 -8.36
C VAL A 89 2.16 2.63 -8.29
N ALA A 90 0.91 2.21 -8.47
CA ALA A 90 0.56 0.79 -8.48
C ALA A 90 1.27 0.04 -9.61
N ALA A 91 1.35 0.62 -10.82
CA ALA A 91 2.11 0.06 -11.94
C ALA A 91 3.60 -0.12 -11.58
N LEU A 92 4.22 0.91 -10.99
CA LEU A 92 5.63 0.88 -10.56
C LEU A 92 5.86 -0.20 -9.49
N VAL A 93 4.97 -0.31 -8.50
CA VAL A 93 5.04 -1.32 -7.45
C VAL A 93 4.98 -2.73 -8.05
N PHE A 94 4.05 -3.00 -8.97
CA PHE A 94 3.90 -4.30 -9.60
C PHE A 94 5.14 -4.70 -10.41
N VAL A 95 5.66 -3.78 -11.23
CA VAL A 95 6.86 -4.02 -12.03
C VAL A 95 8.08 -4.28 -11.14
N SER A 96 8.29 -3.45 -10.12
CA SER A 96 9.44 -3.59 -9.21
C SER A 96 9.41 -4.90 -8.42
N LEU A 97 8.23 -5.33 -7.95
CA LEU A 97 8.07 -6.61 -7.26
C LEU A 97 8.27 -7.81 -8.22
N LEU A 98 7.82 -7.70 -9.47
CA LEU A 98 8.10 -8.71 -10.49
C LEU A 98 9.60 -8.84 -10.76
N LEU A 99 10.30 -7.72 -10.92
CA LEU A 99 11.75 -7.71 -11.11
C LEU A 99 12.50 -8.25 -9.88
N ARG A 100 11.96 -8.07 -8.68
CA ARG A 100 12.60 -8.55 -7.44
C ARG A 100 12.43 -10.04 -7.21
N TYR A 101 11.24 -10.59 -7.49
CA TYR A 101 10.86 -11.96 -7.13
C TYR A 101 10.71 -12.90 -8.33
N ASP A 102 10.97 -12.42 -9.56
CA ASP A 102 10.78 -13.17 -10.81
C ASP A 102 9.30 -13.64 -10.97
N ILE A 103 9.02 -14.46 -11.95
CA ILE A 103 7.69 -15.09 -12.14
C ILE A 103 7.57 -16.25 -11.15
N SER A 104 6.98 -15.99 -10.00
CA SER A 104 6.90 -16.93 -8.88
C SER A 104 5.63 -16.72 -8.05
N LEU A 105 5.29 -17.69 -7.20
CA LEU A 105 4.20 -17.55 -6.22
C LEU A 105 4.46 -16.39 -5.24
N ARG A 106 5.73 -16.10 -4.94
CA ARG A 106 6.10 -14.95 -4.10
C ARG A 106 5.74 -13.63 -4.75
N THR A 107 5.80 -13.52 -6.07
CA THR A 107 5.37 -12.32 -6.79
C THR A 107 3.88 -12.11 -6.69
N LEU A 108 3.09 -13.17 -6.82
CA LEU A 108 1.63 -13.11 -6.64
C LEU A 108 1.25 -12.70 -5.20
N GLU A 109 1.91 -13.29 -4.21
CA GLU A 109 1.75 -12.90 -2.81
C GLU A 109 2.11 -11.42 -2.61
N ALA A 110 3.27 -10.98 -3.10
CA ALA A 110 3.74 -9.61 -2.97
C ALA A 110 2.79 -8.61 -3.66
N TRP A 111 2.22 -8.95 -4.81
CA TRP A 111 1.20 -8.14 -5.48
C TRP A 111 -0.10 -8.07 -4.68
N ALA A 112 -0.56 -9.18 -4.12
CA ALA A 112 -1.76 -9.19 -3.27
C ALA A 112 -1.57 -8.33 -2.01
N VAL A 113 -0.42 -8.45 -1.35
CA VAL A 113 -0.06 -7.60 -0.20
C VAL A 113 0.04 -6.13 -0.61
N ALA A 114 0.68 -5.83 -1.75
CA ALA A 114 0.78 -4.47 -2.27
C ALA A 114 -0.61 -3.87 -2.55
N CYS A 115 -1.54 -4.63 -3.10
CA CYS A 115 -2.93 -4.20 -3.29
C CYS A 115 -3.59 -3.82 -1.96
N LEU A 116 -3.41 -4.62 -0.91
CA LEU A 116 -3.96 -4.32 0.42
C LEU A 116 -3.34 -3.06 1.03
N LEU A 117 -2.02 -2.92 0.94
CA LEU A 117 -1.30 -1.73 1.44
C LEU A 117 -1.71 -0.46 0.68
N LEU A 118 -1.85 -0.55 -0.64
CA LEU A 118 -2.33 0.57 -1.48
C LEU A 118 -3.79 0.93 -1.13
N ALA A 119 -4.66 -0.06 -0.93
CA ALA A 119 -6.05 0.18 -0.52
C ALA A 119 -6.12 0.90 0.84
N CYS A 120 -5.32 0.46 1.83
CA CYS A 120 -5.20 1.11 3.12
C CYS A 120 -4.65 2.54 2.98
N ALA A 121 -3.60 2.73 2.16
CA ALA A 121 -3.01 4.04 1.91
C ALA A 121 -3.99 5.01 1.24
N PHE A 122 -4.76 4.54 0.26
CA PHE A 122 -5.79 5.37 -0.40
C PHE A 122 -6.94 5.72 0.55
N ALA A 123 -7.39 4.77 1.39
CA ALA A 123 -8.42 5.03 2.39
C ALA A 123 -7.96 6.03 3.45
N ASP A 124 -6.72 5.93 3.90
CA ASP A 124 -6.13 6.85 4.87
C ASP A 124 -5.94 8.26 4.28
N LEU A 125 -5.55 8.36 3.00
CA LEU A 125 -5.50 9.63 2.27
C LEU A 125 -6.88 10.26 2.07
N GLU A 126 -7.95 9.46 2.00
CA GLU A 126 -9.32 9.92 1.79
C GLU A 126 -9.98 10.36 3.08
N GLY A 127 -9.95 9.52 4.10
CA GLY A 127 -10.73 9.69 5.32
C GLY A 127 -9.93 9.64 6.61
N TYR A 128 -8.59 9.54 6.58
CA TYR A 128 -7.76 9.32 7.76
C TYR A 128 -8.17 8.07 8.55
N ILE A 129 -8.68 7.05 7.84
CA ILE A 129 -9.18 5.81 8.44
C ILE A 129 -8.61 4.62 7.66
N ILE A 130 -8.10 3.63 8.37
CA ILE A 130 -7.73 2.33 7.81
C ILE A 130 -8.85 1.34 8.15
N PRO A 131 -9.66 0.90 7.15
CA PRO A 131 -10.80 0.02 7.39
C PRO A 131 -10.37 -1.36 7.87
N ASP A 132 -10.96 -1.84 8.96
CA ASP A 132 -10.65 -3.15 9.56
C ASP A 132 -10.87 -4.32 8.59
N ARG A 133 -11.79 -4.16 7.63
CA ARG A 133 -12.03 -5.17 6.58
C ARG A 133 -10.80 -5.44 5.71
N PHE A 134 -9.97 -4.43 5.43
CA PHE A 134 -8.73 -4.62 4.68
C PHE A 134 -7.68 -5.37 5.51
N ILE A 135 -7.61 -5.06 6.81
CA ILE A 135 -6.74 -5.80 7.73
C ILE A 135 -7.18 -7.27 7.84
N ALA A 136 -8.48 -7.52 7.99
CA ALA A 136 -9.04 -8.87 8.06
C ALA A 136 -8.73 -9.68 6.78
N VAL A 137 -8.92 -9.09 5.59
CA VAL A 137 -8.55 -9.71 4.31
C VAL A 137 -7.05 -10.03 4.27
N GLY A 138 -6.21 -9.12 4.78
CA GLY A 138 -4.76 -9.35 4.85
C GLY A 138 -4.37 -10.50 5.77
N VAL A 139 -5.01 -10.64 6.93
CA VAL A 139 -4.78 -11.78 7.84
C VAL A 139 -5.21 -13.09 7.18
N VAL A 140 -6.38 -13.12 6.52
CA VAL A 140 -6.83 -14.29 5.77
C VAL A 140 -5.85 -14.63 4.64
N LEU A 141 -5.39 -13.63 3.90
CA LEU A 141 -4.38 -13.82 2.85
C LEU A 141 -3.11 -14.45 3.43
N PHE A 142 -2.61 -13.95 4.56
CA PHE A 142 -1.44 -14.53 5.23
C PHE A 142 -1.66 -16.00 5.55
N ILE A 143 -2.78 -16.36 6.18
CA ILE A 143 -3.11 -17.74 6.49
C ILE A 143 -3.12 -18.62 5.22
N VAL A 144 -3.74 -18.13 4.15
CA VAL A 144 -3.77 -18.85 2.86
C VAL A 144 -2.36 -19.05 2.29
N THR A 145 -1.51 -18.03 2.35
CA THR A 145 -0.14 -18.13 1.81
C THR A 145 0.74 -19.12 2.57
N LEU A 146 0.46 -19.39 3.85
CA LEU A 146 1.18 -20.38 4.63
C LEU A 146 1.10 -21.79 4.03
N PHE A 147 -0.02 -22.15 3.36
CA PHE A 147 -0.19 -23.47 2.74
C PHE A 147 0.68 -23.67 1.48
N PHE A 148 1.25 -22.60 0.94
CA PHE A 148 2.09 -22.64 -0.26
C PHE A 148 3.59 -22.54 0.03
N VAL A 149 3.99 -22.55 1.30
CA VAL A 149 5.40 -22.41 1.72
C VAL A 149 5.89 -23.73 2.32
N PRO A 150 7.11 -24.18 1.98
CA PRO A 150 7.66 -25.45 2.48
C PRO A 150 7.75 -25.52 4.02
N ASP A 151 8.14 -24.40 4.66
CA ASP A 151 8.35 -24.29 6.11
C ASP A 151 7.25 -23.44 6.77
N LEU A 152 6.02 -23.97 6.79
CA LEU A 152 4.84 -23.29 7.38
C LEU A 152 5.11 -22.78 8.80
N GLY A 153 5.71 -23.61 9.66
CA GLY A 153 5.96 -23.25 11.06
C GLY A 153 6.92 -22.10 11.22
N LYS A 154 8.05 -22.08 10.49
CA LYS A 154 9.01 -20.99 10.53
C LYS A 154 8.40 -19.70 10.01
N ARG A 155 7.68 -19.76 8.88
CA ARG A 155 7.04 -18.61 8.28
C ARG A 155 5.97 -18.01 9.20
N ALA A 156 5.12 -18.85 9.76
CA ALA A 156 4.08 -18.43 10.70
C ALA A 156 4.69 -17.78 11.94
N LEU A 157 5.72 -18.40 12.53
CA LEU A 157 6.38 -17.89 13.72
C LEU A 157 7.08 -16.53 13.44
N ASP A 158 7.87 -16.44 12.36
CA ASP A 158 8.55 -15.20 11.98
C ASP A 158 7.57 -14.06 11.69
N GLY A 159 6.49 -14.35 10.96
CA GLY A 159 5.44 -13.37 10.70
C GLY A 159 4.73 -12.92 11.98
N LEU A 160 4.34 -13.86 12.85
CA LEU A 160 3.69 -13.53 14.13
C LEU A 160 4.62 -12.72 15.03
N ILE A 161 5.90 -13.11 15.16
CA ILE A 161 6.89 -12.33 15.91
C ILE A 161 7.00 -10.92 15.30
N GLY A 162 7.13 -10.81 13.97
CA GLY A 162 7.24 -9.54 13.28
C GLY A 162 6.02 -8.63 13.48
N GLY A 163 4.82 -9.20 13.41
CA GLY A 163 3.58 -8.46 13.64
C GLY A 163 3.40 -8.05 15.10
N VAL A 164 3.54 -9.00 16.03
CA VAL A 164 3.34 -8.76 17.47
C VAL A 164 4.45 -7.89 18.07
N ALA A 165 5.71 -8.12 17.73
CA ALA A 165 6.81 -7.33 18.29
C ALA A 165 6.73 -5.87 17.86
N VAL A 166 6.54 -5.61 16.57
CA VAL A 166 6.47 -4.23 16.05
C VAL A 166 5.11 -3.59 16.34
N GLY A 167 4.00 -4.24 15.94
CA GLY A 167 2.66 -3.72 16.17
C GLY A 167 2.32 -3.60 17.66
N GLY A 168 2.66 -4.62 18.48
CA GLY A 168 2.49 -4.61 19.93
C GLY A 168 3.40 -3.61 20.63
N GLY A 169 4.64 -3.47 20.19
CA GLY A 169 5.58 -2.47 20.71
C GLY A 169 5.08 -1.04 20.46
N VAL A 170 4.59 -0.77 19.25
CA VAL A 170 4.00 0.54 18.91
C VAL A 170 2.71 0.78 19.68
N LEU A 171 1.86 -0.24 19.86
CA LEU A 171 0.66 -0.16 20.69
C LEU A 171 1.00 0.21 22.14
N LEU A 172 1.98 -0.48 22.74
CA LEU A 172 2.44 -0.20 24.10
C LEU A 172 2.95 1.23 24.25
N LEU A 173 3.75 1.69 23.27
CA LEU A 173 4.25 3.06 23.23
C LEU A 173 3.11 4.07 23.09
N ALA A 174 2.14 3.80 22.22
CA ALA A 174 0.96 4.66 22.02
C ALA A 174 0.15 4.78 23.31
N LEU A 175 -0.16 3.67 24.00
CA LEU A 175 -0.89 3.66 25.28
C LEU A 175 -0.12 4.40 26.39
N LEU A 176 1.22 4.24 26.42
CA LEU A 176 2.04 4.96 27.38
C LEU A 176 2.01 6.47 27.14
N MET A 177 2.15 6.90 25.88
CA MET A 177 2.10 8.30 25.49
C MET A 177 0.71 8.92 25.74
N GLU A 178 -0.35 8.18 25.44
CA GLU A 178 -1.72 8.59 25.72
C GLU A 178 -1.95 8.85 27.22
N LYS A 179 -1.45 7.93 28.05
CA LYS A 179 -1.50 8.09 29.53
C LYS A 179 -0.68 9.28 30.01
N LEU A 180 0.49 9.52 29.43
CA LEU A 180 1.39 10.62 29.82
C LEU A 180 0.88 11.98 29.34
N LEU A 181 0.45 12.06 28.08
CA LEU A 181 0.08 13.31 27.41
C LEU A 181 -1.42 13.64 27.53
N ARG A 182 -2.23 12.68 28.01
CA ARG A 182 -3.71 12.77 28.11
C ARG A 182 -4.36 13.18 26.78
N ARG A 183 -3.83 12.69 25.68
CA ARG A 183 -4.29 12.93 24.30
C ARG A 183 -4.10 11.64 23.51
N ASP A 184 -4.98 11.42 22.54
CA ASP A 184 -4.79 10.33 21.58
C ASP A 184 -3.43 10.47 20.89
N ALA A 185 -2.55 9.50 21.11
CA ALA A 185 -1.18 9.58 20.62
C ALA A 185 -1.07 9.14 19.15
N MET A 186 -1.89 8.13 18.74
CA MET A 186 -1.77 7.50 17.43
C MET A 186 -3.06 6.80 17.00
N GLY A 187 -3.34 6.79 15.70
CA GLY A 187 -4.48 6.06 15.14
C GLY A 187 -4.33 4.54 15.29
N GLY A 188 -5.37 3.88 15.84
CA GLY A 188 -5.36 2.41 15.98
C GLY A 188 -5.23 1.66 14.65
N GLY A 189 -5.61 2.30 13.53
CA GLY A 189 -5.45 1.76 12.18
C GLY A 189 -4.00 1.54 11.77
N ASP A 190 -3.12 2.49 12.08
CA ASP A 190 -1.68 2.42 11.77
C ASP A 190 -1.01 1.26 12.50
N ILE A 191 -1.39 1.03 13.76
CA ILE A 191 -0.88 -0.09 14.57
C ILE A 191 -1.29 -1.43 13.94
N LYS A 192 -2.55 -1.57 13.51
CA LYS A 192 -3.05 -2.76 12.82
C LYS A 192 -2.32 -2.97 11.48
N LEU A 193 -2.02 -1.88 10.77
CA LEU A 193 -1.29 -1.94 9.49
C LEU A 193 0.16 -2.40 9.71
N LEU A 194 0.84 -1.91 10.75
CA LEU A 194 2.19 -2.36 11.14
C LEU A 194 2.21 -3.82 11.61
N PHE A 195 1.15 -4.27 12.28
CA PHE A 195 0.98 -5.69 12.58
C PHE A 195 0.85 -6.51 11.28
N LEU A 196 0.01 -6.06 10.34
CA LEU A 196 -0.19 -6.74 9.06
C LEU A 196 1.11 -6.81 8.23
N THR A 197 1.86 -5.71 8.12
CA THR A 197 3.16 -5.71 7.43
C THR A 197 4.13 -6.70 8.04
N GLY A 198 4.12 -6.86 9.37
CA GLY A 198 4.95 -7.82 10.09
C GLY A 198 4.66 -9.27 9.76
N LEU A 199 3.39 -9.63 9.53
CA LEU A 199 3.02 -10.98 9.12
C LEU A 199 3.74 -11.40 7.81
N PHE A 200 3.85 -10.48 6.85
CA PHE A 200 4.43 -10.78 5.54
C PHE A 200 5.94 -10.53 5.44
N LEU A 201 6.45 -9.51 6.13
CA LEU A 201 7.86 -9.12 6.07
C LEU A 201 8.75 -9.91 7.05
N GLY A 202 8.16 -10.44 8.13
CA GLY A 202 8.90 -10.99 9.26
C GLY A 202 9.49 -9.90 10.16
N TRP A 203 10.11 -10.28 11.28
CA TRP A 203 10.46 -9.34 12.34
C TRP A 203 11.55 -8.33 11.95
N GLN A 204 12.61 -8.76 11.25
CA GLN A 204 13.74 -7.88 10.89
C GLN A 204 13.32 -6.81 9.88
N LYS A 205 12.66 -7.22 8.80
CA LYS A 205 12.21 -6.29 7.76
C LYS A 205 11.07 -5.40 8.24
N ASN A 206 10.24 -5.89 9.17
CA ASN A 206 9.18 -5.06 9.73
C ASN A 206 9.71 -3.99 10.69
N LEU A 207 10.78 -4.28 11.43
CA LEU A 207 11.48 -3.27 12.22
C LEU A 207 12.08 -2.19 11.30
N LEU A 208 12.72 -2.60 10.19
CA LEU A 208 13.21 -1.66 9.18
C LEU A 208 12.07 -0.85 8.56
N CYS A 209 10.93 -1.49 8.27
CA CYS A 209 9.72 -0.82 7.79
C CYS A 209 9.25 0.26 8.77
N LEU A 210 9.20 -0.03 10.07
CA LEU A 210 8.84 0.96 11.09
C LEU A 210 9.79 2.15 11.08
N LEU A 211 11.11 1.92 11.05
CA LEU A 211 12.10 3.00 11.01
C LEU A 211 11.94 3.88 9.76
N LEU A 212 11.79 3.27 8.59
CA LEU A 212 11.55 3.99 7.35
C LEU A 212 10.22 4.76 7.38
N ALA A 213 9.15 4.15 7.92
CA ALA A 213 7.85 4.80 8.06
C ALA A 213 7.91 6.02 8.99
N CYS A 214 8.70 5.96 10.06
CA CYS A 214 8.95 7.11 10.94
C CYS A 214 9.66 8.24 10.19
N VAL A 215 10.71 7.93 9.43
CA VAL A 215 11.44 8.93 8.63
C VAL A 215 10.50 9.59 7.61
N VAL A 216 9.75 8.80 6.85
CA VAL A 216 8.77 9.31 5.87
C VAL A 216 7.69 10.14 6.56
N GLY A 217 7.18 9.67 7.70
CA GLY A 217 6.17 10.39 8.50
C GLY A 217 6.67 11.74 9.00
N ILE A 218 7.91 11.82 9.51
CA ILE A 218 8.52 13.08 9.95
C ILE A 218 8.67 14.04 8.78
N LEU A 219 9.24 13.59 7.65
CA LEU A 219 9.44 14.45 6.48
C LEU A 219 8.11 14.96 5.92
N TRP A 220 7.12 14.11 5.80
CA TRP A 220 5.79 14.51 5.33
C TRP A 220 5.07 15.41 6.35
N GLY A 221 5.17 15.10 7.64
CA GLY A 221 4.61 15.94 8.70
C GLY A 221 5.18 17.35 8.70
N LEU A 222 6.50 17.52 8.50
CA LEU A 222 7.15 18.83 8.38
C LEU A 222 6.65 19.62 7.16
N VAL A 223 6.45 18.97 6.01
CA VAL A 223 5.92 19.61 4.80
C VAL A 223 4.47 20.05 5.02
N ARG A 224 3.64 19.23 5.66
CA ARG A 224 2.23 19.57 5.95
C ARG A 224 2.11 20.68 6.99
N ALA A 225 2.93 20.64 8.04
CA ALA A 225 2.96 21.68 9.06
C ALA A 225 3.30 23.05 8.46
N LYS A 226 4.28 23.12 7.53
CA LYS A 226 4.59 24.36 6.78
C LYS A 226 3.41 24.87 5.93
N ARG A 227 2.48 24.00 5.52
CA ARG A 227 1.27 24.35 4.77
C ARG A 227 0.05 24.61 5.65
N GLY A 228 0.20 24.60 6.98
CA GLY A 228 -0.90 24.80 7.93
C GLY A 228 -1.95 23.66 7.95
N GLN A 229 -1.62 22.49 7.42
CA GLN A 229 -2.52 21.35 7.36
C GLN A 229 -2.41 20.54 8.65
N GLN A 230 -3.55 20.28 9.29
CA GLN A 230 -3.64 19.41 10.47
C GLN A 230 -3.89 17.95 10.06
N GLY A 231 -3.37 17.01 10.88
CA GLY A 231 -3.48 15.57 10.62
C GLY A 231 -2.43 15.06 9.63
N LEU A 232 -1.90 13.88 9.89
CA LEU A 232 -0.93 13.19 9.03
C LEU A 232 -1.50 11.81 8.70
N PRO A 233 -1.89 11.54 7.44
CA PRO A 233 -2.20 10.18 7.03
C PRO A 233 -0.89 9.41 6.98
N TRP A 234 -0.66 8.52 7.94
CA TRP A 234 0.61 7.78 8.05
C TRP A 234 0.60 6.46 7.27
N GLY A 235 -0.59 5.95 6.94
CA GLY A 235 -0.77 4.75 6.14
C GLY A 235 0.02 4.72 4.83
N PRO A 236 0.02 5.78 4.00
CA PRO A 236 0.87 5.86 2.80
C PRO A 236 2.35 5.78 3.11
N GLY A 237 2.81 6.34 4.23
CA GLY A 237 4.19 6.24 4.71
C GLY A 237 4.57 4.81 5.06
N ILE A 238 3.69 4.09 5.77
CA ILE A 238 3.86 2.67 6.12
C ILE A 238 3.87 1.82 4.84
N ALA A 239 2.95 2.06 3.90
CA ALA A 239 2.90 1.31 2.64
C ALA A 239 4.17 1.50 1.80
N LEU A 240 4.68 2.72 1.70
CA LEU A 240 5.95 3.04 1.02
C LEU A 240 7.13 2.35 1.73
N ALA A 241 7.20 2.42 3.05
CA ALA A 241 8.25 1.79 3.83
C ALA A 241 8.23 0.27 3.70
N ALA A 242 7.04 -0.35 3.71
CA ALA A 242 6.88 -1.78 3.51
C ALA A 242 7.33 -2.22 2.10
N TRP A 243 6.99 -1.44 1.07
CA TRP A 243 7.48 -1.67 -0.29
C TRP A 243 9.00 -1.58 -0.38
N CYS A 244 9.62 -0.55 0.19
CA CYS A 244 11.08 -0.42 0.26
C CYS A 244 11.72 -1.59 1.02
N ALA A 245 11.15 -1.99 2.15
CA ALA A 245 11.62 -3.12 2.95
C ALA A 245 11.46 -4.47 2.20
N ALA A 246 10.44 -4.64 1.38
CA ALA A 246 10.26 -5.81 0.53
C ALA A 246 11.32 -5.90 -0.56
N LEU A 247 11.67 -4.76 -1.20
CA LEU A 247 12.66 -4.71 -2.28
C LEU A 247 14.10 -4.81 -1.79
N PHE A 248 14.44 -4.03 -0.78
CA PHE A 248 15.84 -3.78 -0.38
C PHE A 248 16.15 -4.22 1.05
N GLY A 249 15.14 -4.64 1.82
CA GLY A 249 15.31 -4.87 3.26
C GLY A 249 16.36 -5.91 3.58
N GLN A 250 16.44 -7.02 2.83
CA GLN A 250 17.46 -8.04 3.07
C GLN A 250 18.88 -7.47 2.85
N ASN A 251 19.07 -6.78 1.73
CA ASN A 251 20.38 -6.22 1.38
C ASN A 251 20.84 -5.17 2.41
N LEU A 252 19.91 -4.35 2.92
CA LEU A 252 20.20 -3.35 3.95
C LEU A 252 20.54 -3.99 5.30
N ILE A 253 19.82 -5.05 5.67
CA ILE A 253 20.07 -5.79 6.92
C ILE A 253 21.42 -6.50 6.84
N ASP A 254 21.70 -7.19 5.76
CA ASP A 254 22.95 -7.92 5.55
C ASP A 254 24.15 -6.95 5.52
N TRP A 255 23.99 -5.80 4.87
CA TRP A 255 25.01 -4.74 4.87
C TRP A 255 25.27 -4.22 6.30
N TYR A 256 24.21 -3.91 7.06
CA TYR A 256 24.36 -3.43 8.44
C TYR A 256 25.05 -4.46 9.34
N LEU A 257 24.65 -5.74 9.24
CA LEU A 257 25.25 -6.82 10.01
C LEU A 257 26.71 -7.09 9.62
N SER A 258 27.11 -6.76 8.40
CA SER A 258 28.51 -6.88 7.95
C SER A 258 29.43 -5.78 8.51
N LEU A 259 28.86 -4.72 9.11
CA LEU A 259 29.60 -3.64 9.76
C LEU A 259 29.85 -3.88 11.26
N LEU A 260 29.15 -4.87 11.85
CA LEU A 260 29.27 -5.25 13.26
C LEU A 260 30.24 -6.40 13.43
#